data_b3612d89cc1c1cab788d52dd2fa62864
#
_entry.id   b3612d89cc1c1cab788d52dd2fa62864
#
_cell.length_a   1.000
_cell.length_b   1.000
_cell.length_c   1.000
_cell.angle_alpha   90.00
_cell.angle_beta   90.00
_cell.angle_gamma   90.00
#
_symmetry.space_group_name_H-M   'P 1'
#
loop_
_entity.id
_entity.type
_entity.pdbx_description
1 polymer ?
#
loop_
_entity_poly.entity_id
_entity_poly.type
_entity_poly.pdbx_seq_one_letter_code
_entity_poly.pdbx_strand_id
1 'polypeptide(L)'
;ALDWVDIVSALSADPKKTASLADSVSNAPWGGTVYFKNVQQRIKTFVDSGQLGPFTNGYWGHSAYKLPPEANLMAASHYIEALRMQAKTRRLHAIFGAKNPHLQSFVVGGISSVKDLTPDRIAEFLYIWKETQDFVKNVYIPDILAVGSFYKDWGSIGGTSNFHAWGELPESDKEPESL
;
A
#
# COMPACT_ATOMS: atom_id res chain seq x y z
N ALA A 1 5.96 3.54 -3.98
CA ALA A 1 6.48 2.22 -3.61
C ALA A 1 7.22 1.56 -4.77
N LEU A 2 6.68 1.59 -5.99
CA LEU A 2 7.35 1.00 -7.17
C LEU A 2 8.65 1.70 -7.55
N ASP A 3 8.78 2.99 -7.24
CA ASP A 3 10.01 3.75 -7.51
C ASP A 3 11.22 3.29 -6.68
N TRP A 4 10.98 2.47 -5.65
CA TRP A 4 12.02 1.94 -4.77
C TRP A 4 12.36 0.48 -5.04
N VAL A 5 11.58 -0.19 -5.90
CA VAL A 5 11.64 -1.63 -6.14
C VAL A 5 12.04 -1.91 -7.59
N ASP A 6 13.14 -2.60 -7.77
CA ASP A 6 13.57 -3.10 -9.07
C ASP A 6 12.98 -4.50 -9.32
N ILE A 7 11.93 -4.54 -10.13
CA ILE A 7 11.21 -5.79 -10.45
C ILE A 7 12.12 -6.79 -11.19
N VAL A 8 13.05 -6.30 -12.01
CA VAL A 8 13.96 -7.18 -12.76
C VAL A 8 15.00 -7.79 -11.81
N SER A 9 15.49 -7.02 -10.85
CA SER A 9 16.40 -7.53 -9.80
C SER A 9 15.76 -8.64 -8.97
N ALA A 10 14.43 -8.60 -8.74
CA ALA A 10 13.70 -9.64 -8.03
C ALA A 10 13.83 -11.04 -8.68
N LEU A 11 14.14 -11.11 -9.99
CA LEU A 11 14.33 -12.38 -10.71
C LEU A 11 15.58 -13.14 -10.26
N SER A 12 16.57 -12.48 -9.71
CA SER A 12 17.80 -13.07 -9.18
C SER A 12 17.72 -13.46 -7.69
N ALA A 13 16.61 -13.15 -7.02
CA ALA A 13 16.42 -13.44 -5.61
C ALA A 13 16.38 -14.96 -5.31
N ASP A 14 16.88 -15.34 -4.13
CA ASP A 14 16.64 -16.66 -3.56
C ASP A 14 15.29 -16.68 -2.82
N PRO A 15 14.29 -17.48 -3.26
CA PRO A 15 12.99 -17.50 -2.61
C PRO A 15 12.99 -17.95 -1.15
N LYS A 16 13.97 -18.77 -0.72
CA LYS A 16 14.11 -19.22 0.66
C LYS A 16 14.63 -18.08 1.54
N LYS A 17 15.64 -17.36 1.05
CA LYS A 17 16.16 -16.16 1.76
C LYS A 17 15.11 -15.06 1.80
N THR A 18 14.34 -14.87 0.72
CA THR A 18 13.22 -13.93 0.66
C THR A 18 12.18 -14.26 1.71
N ALA A 19 11.83 -15.55 1.88
CA ALA A 19 10.88 -15.97 2.92
C ALA A 19 11.39 -15.62 4.32
N SER A 20 12.64 -15.95 4.62
CA SER A 20 13.24 -15.61 5.91
C SER A 20 13.32 -14.10 6.17
N LEU A 21 13.59 -13.30 5.13
CA LEU A 21 13.57 -11.85 5.22
C LEU A 21 12.16 -11.33 5.51
N ALA A 22 11.16 -11.79 4.78
CA ALA A 22 9.76 -11.38 4.96
C ALA A 22 9.27 -11.68 6.38
N ASP A 23 9.55 -12.86 6.90
CA ASP A 23 9.20 -13.27 8.26
C ASP A 23 9.88 -12.40 9.33
N SER A 24 11.07 -11.85 9.03
CA SER A 24 11.78 -10.95 9.95
C SER A 24 11.30 -9.49 9.88
N VAL A 25 10.66 -9.09 8.80
CA VAL A 25 10.22 -7.71 8.54
C VAL A 25 8.77 -7.50 8.96
N SER A 26 7.88 -8.42 8.62
CA SER A 26 6.43 -8.23 8.74
C SER A 26 5.70 -9.48 9.24
N ASN A 27 4.46 -9.29 9.68
CA ASN A 27 3.55 -10.36 10.05
C ASN A 27 2.55 -10.64 8.91
N ALA A 28 3.04 -10.67 7.68
CA ALA A 28 2.21 -10.98 6.52
C ALA A 28 1.60 -12.40 6.66
N PRO A 29 0.29 -12.58 6.42
CA PRO A 29 -0.35 -13.90 6.52
C PRO A 29 -0.04 -14.82 5.34
N TRP A 30 0.68 -14.35 4.36
CA TRP A 30 1.16 -15.10 3.21
C TRP A 30 2.69 -15.04 3.17
N GLY A 31 3.32 -16.10 2.69
CA GLY A 31 4.78 -16.17 2.67
C GLY A 31 5.29 -17.58 2.40
N GLY A 32 6.53 -17.80 2.79
CA GLY A 32 7.22 -19.08 2.59
C GLY A 32 7.84 -19.24 1.20
N THR A 33 8.77 -20.18 1.09
CA THR A 33 9.59 -20.38 -0.11
C THR A 33 8.76 -20.64 -1.37
N VAL A 34 7.70 -21.44 -1.26
CA VAL A 34 6.84 -21.79 -2.41
C VAL A 34 6.07 -20.57 -2.90
N TYR A 35 5.56 -19.74 -1.99
CA TYR A 35 4.87 -18.50 -2.32
C TYR A 35 5.79 -17.56 -3.12
N PHE A 36 6.98 -17.28 -2.62
CA PHE A 36 7.92 -16.38 -3.30
C PHE A 36 8.43 -16.94 -4.62
N LYS A 37 8.64 -18.24 -4.72
CA LYS A 37 8.96 -18.92 -6.00
C LYS A 37 7.85 -18.72 -7.03
N ASN A 38 6.59 -18.85 -6.64
CA ASN A 38 5.46 -18.65 -7.54
C ASN A 38 5.34 -17.19 -7.98
N VAL A 39 5.55 -16.23 -7.07
CA VAL A 39 5.56 -14.81 -7.42
C VAL A 39 6.70 -14.50 -8.38
N GLN A 40 7.91 -14.99 -8.10
CA GLN A 40 9.07 -14.81 -8.97
C GLN A 40 8.82 -15.36 -10.38
N GLN A 41 8.20 -16.53 -10.49
CA GLN A 41 7.85 -17.10 -11.78
C GLN A 41 6.80 -16.24 -12.54
N ARG A 42 5.84 -15.66 -11.83
CA ARG A 42 4.86 -14.73 -12.43
C ARG A 42 5.55 -13.46 -12.93
N ILE A 43 6.46 -12.90 -12.15
CA ILE A 43 7.26 -11.72 -12.55
C ILE A 43 8.07 -12.08 -13.80
N LYS A 44 8.72 -13.27 -13.83
CA LYS A 44 9.47 -13.74 -14.98
C LYS A 44 8.60 -13.82 -16.23
N THR A 45 7.45 -14.47 -16.14
CA THR A 45 6.50 -14.57 -17.27
C THR A 45 6.04 -13.20 -17.75
N PHE A 46 5.80 -12.27 -16.84
CA PHE A 46 5.43 -10.90 -17.17
C PHE A 46 6.56 -10.16 -17.92
N VAL A 47 7.79 -10.25 -17.43
CA VAL A 47 8.97 -9.63 -18.09
C VAL A 47 9.23 -10.26 -19.46
N ASP A 48 9.20 -11.60 -19.54
CA ASP A 48 9.45 -12.35 -20.79
C ASP A 48 8.38 -12.05 -21.86
N SER A 49 7.17 -11.66 -21.46
CA SER A 49 6.10 -11.33 -22.42
C SER A 49 6.37 -10.07 -23.23
N GLY A 50 7.25 -9.18 -22.75
CA GLY A 50 7.47 -7.86 -23.33
C GLY A 50 6.30 -6.89 -23.23
N GLN A 51 5.15 -7.33 -22.68
CA GLN A 51 3.95 -6.52 -22.53
C GLN A 51 3.91 -5.84 -21.15
N LEU A 52 4.88 -4.97 -20.91
CA LEU A 52 5.09 -4.37 -19.59
C LEU A 52 4.09 -3.24 -19.27
N GLY A 53 3.29 -2.77 -20.24
CA GLY A 53 2.33 -1.70 -20.02
C GLY A 53 2.98 -0.44 -19.42
N PRO A 54 2.48 0.08 -18.29
CA PRO A 54 3.05 1.28 -17.66
C PRO A 54 4.47 1.07 -17.10
N PHE A 55 4.94 -0.18 -16.99
CA PHE A 55 6.29 -0.51 -16.51
C PHE A 55 7.33 -0.54 -17.63
N THR A 56 6.96 -0.31 -18.89
CA THR A 56 7.86 -0.33 -20.05
C THR A 56 9.02 0.66 -19.90
N ASN A 57 8.75 1.81 -19.30
CA ASN A 57 9.73 2.89 -19.09
C ASN A 57 10.34 2.87 -17.68
N GLY A 58 10.30 1.75 -16.98
CA GLY A 58 10.98 1.59 -15.70
C GLY A 58 12.50 1.69 -15.86
N TYR A 59 13.16 2.25 -14.84
CA TYR A 59 14.62 2.39 -14.81
C TYR A 59 15.30 1.13 -14.23
N TRP A 60 14.87 -0.06 -14.68
CA TRP A 60 15.35 -1.33 -14.16
C TRP A 60 16.88 -1.45 -14.28
N GLY A 61 17.52 -1.85 -13.19
CA GLY A 61 18.98 -1.95 -13.11
C GLY A 61 19.71 -0.60 -12.90
N HIS A 62 19.00 0.51 -12.71
CA HIS A 62 19.63 1.79 -12.42
C HIS A 62 20.32 1.78 -11.05
N SER A 63 21.50 2.40 -10.95
CA SER A 63 22.32 2.42 -9.73
C SER A 63 21.68 3.10 -8.52
N ALA A 64 20.62 3.87 -8.72
CA ALA A 64 19.82 4.47 -7.63
C ALA A 64 18.96 3.44 -6.89
N TYR A 65 18.66 2.27 -7.47
CA TYR A 65 18.00 1.19 -6.75
C TYR A 65 18.98 0.54 -5.77
N LYS A 66 18.59 0.48 -4.51
CA LYS A 66 19.46 0.06 -3.41
C LYS A 66 19.06 -1.24 -2.74
N LEU A 67 17.86 -1.77 -3.07
CA LEU A 67 17.37 -3.00 -2.45
C LEU A 67 18.12 -4.21 -3.00
N PRO A 68 18.53 -5.16 -2.13
CA PRO A 68 18.98 -6.47 -2.58
C PRO A 68 17.86 -7.25 -3.28
N PRO A 69 18.19 -8.26 -4.11
CA PRO A 69 17.19 -9.02 -4.86
C PRO A 69 16.06 -9.59 -4.00
N GLU A 70 16.38 -10.12 -2.82
CA GLU A 70 15.41 -10.68 -1.89
C GLU A 70 14.41 -9.63 -1.38
N ALA A 71 14.89 -8.42 -1.07
CA ALA A 71 14.01 -7.33 -0.65
C ALA A 71 13.15 -6.82 -1.83
N ASN A 72 13.68 -6.81 -3.05
CA ASN A 72 12.90 -6.51 -4.25
C ASN A 72 11.78 -7.54 -4.47
N LEU A 73 12.06 -8.84 -4.32
CA LEU A 73 11.05 -9.89 -4.47
C LEU A 73 9.99 -9.81 -3.37
N MET A 74 10.38 -9.59 -2.11
CA MET A 74 9.46 -9.38 -1.00
C MET A 74 8.55 -8.18 -1.27
N ALA A 75 9.11 -7.01 -1.55
CA ALA A 75 8.34 -5.80 -1.78
C ALA A 75 7.42 -5.90 -3.00
N ALA A 76 7.87 -6.51 -4.10
CA ALA A 76 7.03 -6.77 -5.27
C ALA A 76 5.85 -7.70 -4.95
N SER A 77 6.07 -8.74 -4.15
CA SER A 77 5.01 -9.66 -3.74
C SER A 77 3.97 -8.99 -2.84
N HIS A 78 4.41 -8.21 -1.86
CA HIS A 78 3.53 -7.47 -0.95
C HIS A 78 2.77 -6.35 -1.69
N TYR A 79 3.37 -5.75 -2.73
CA TYR A 79 2.68 -4.82 -3.61
C TYR A 79 1.51 -5.47 -4.35
N ILE A 80 1.66 -6.71 -4.84
CA ILE A 80 0.56 -7.46 -5.47
C ILE A 80 -0.59 -7.66 -4.47
N GLU A 81 -0.28 -7.98 -3.21
CA GLU A 81 -1.31 -8.11 -2.17
C GLU A 81 -1.93 -6.75 -1.79
N ALA A 82 -1.14 -5.67 -1.82
CA ALA A 82 -1.66 -4.32 -1.64
C ALA A 82 -2.70 -3.94 -2.71
N LEU A 83 -2.49 -4.33 -3.97
CA LEU A 83 -3.48 -4.12 -5.03
C LEU A 83 -4.79 -4.87 -4.77
N ARG A 84 -4.72 -6.09 -4.22
CA ARG A 84 -5.90 -6.86 -3.79
C ARG A 84 -6.60 -6.17 -2.62
N MET A 85 -5.84 -5.66 -1.65
CA MET A 85 -6.38 -4.92 -0.52
C MET A 85 -7.05 -3.61 -0.97
N GLN A 86 -6.47 -2.89 -1.93
CA GLN A 86 -7.10 -1.71 -2.53
C GLN A 86 -8.47 -2.03 -3.12
N ALA A 87 -8.62 -3.17 -3.80
CA ALA A 87 -9.91 -3.59 -4.35
C ALA A 87 -10.96 -3.83 -3.26
N LYS A 88 -10.57 -4.41 -2.11
CA LYS A 88 -11.44 -4.54 -0.94
C LYS A 88 -11.80 -3.18 -0.33
N THR A 89 -10.80 -2.34 -0.11
CA THR A 89 -10.96 -1.04 0.55
C THR A 89 -11.90 -0.11 -0.23
N ARG A 90 -11.94 -0.21 -1.56
CA ARG A 90 -12.91 0.54 -2.39
C ARG A 90 -14.36 0.28 -2.01
N ARG A 91 -14.68 -0.89 -1.46
CA ARG A 91 -16.04 -1.21 -0.99
C ARG A 91 -16.46 -0.32 0.17
N LEU A 92 -15.53 0.15 1.01
CA LEU A 92 -15.84 1.10 2.09
C LEU A 92 -16.46 2.39 1.54
N HIS A 93 -15.94 2.91 0.43
CA HIS A 93 -16.54 4.05 -0.25
C HIS A 93 -17.95 3.73 -0.78
N ALA A 94 -18.13 2.55 -1.39
CA ALA A 94 -19.42 2.18 -1.98
C ALA A 94 -20.50 1.93 -0.93
N ILE A 95 -20.14 1.42 0.26
CA ILE A 95 -21.11 1.13 1.33
C ILE A 95 -21.92 2.39 1.73
N PHE A 96 -21.24 3.52 1.92
CA PHE A 96 -21.89 4.76 2.32
C PHE A 96 -21.92 5.82 1.22
N GLY A 97 -21.03 5.73 0.26
CA GLY A 97 -20.88 6.68 -0.82
C GLY A 97 -21.60 6.30 -2.11
N ALA A 98 -22.26 5.12 -2.17
CA ALA A 98 -22.91 4.52 -3.33
C ALA A 98 -21.95 4.10 -4.46
N LYS A 99 -20.82 4.75 -4.63
CA LYS A 99 -19.79 4.38 -5.62
C LYS A 99 -18.37 4.81 -5.18
N ASN A 100 -17.36 4.35 -5.93
CA ASN A 100 -15.97 4.76 -5.87
C ASN A 100 -15.49 5.09 -7.31
N PRO A 101 -14.68 6.13 -7.53
CA PRO A 101 -14.02 6.99 -6.53
C PRO A 101 -14.86 8.20 -6.06
N HIS A 102 -15.77 8.72 -6.86
CA HIS A 102 -16.53 9.93 -6.54
C HIS A 102 -17.83 9.59 -5.83
N LEU A 103 -17.88 9.79 -4.52
CA LEU A 103 -19.04 9.53 -3.69
C LEU A 103 -20.23 10.35 -4.14
N GLN A 104 -21.43 9.73 -4.21
CA GLN A 104 -22.67 10.36 -4.67
C GLN A 104 -23.65 10.69 -3.53
N SER A 105 -23.35 10.23 -2.32
CA SER A 105 -24.25 10.36 -1.18
C SER A 105 -24.01 11.63 -0.36
N PHE A 106 -22.97 12.39 -0.64
CA PHE A 106 -22.65 13.61 0.12
C PHE A 106 -23.60 14.74 -0.26
N VAL A 107 -24.16 15.36 0.75
CA VAL A 107 -25.01 16.55 0.66
C VAL A 107 -24.58 17.55 1.73
N VAL A 108 -24.98 18.80 1.60
CA VAL A 108 -24.72 19.80 2.64
C VAL A 108 -25.32 19.35 3.97
N GLY A 109 -24.49 19.24 4.99
CA GLY A 109 -24.89 18.80 6.32
C GLY A 109 -24.88 17.30 6.56
N GLY A 110 -24.45 16.46 5.60
CA GLY A 110 -24.35 15.01 5.82
C GLY A 110 -24.40 14.14 4.58
N ILE A 111 -25.20 13.09 4.64
CA ILE A 111 -25.39 12.12 3.55
C ILE A 111 -26.87 11.95 3.19
N SER A 112 -27.15 11.74 1.91
CA SER A 112 -28.52 11.51 1.38
C SER A 112 -29.05 10.11 1.67
N SER A 113 -28.17 9.14 1.94
CA SER A 113 -28.49 7.71 2.10
C SER A 113 -28.66 7.30 3.56
N VAL A 114 -29.29 8.12 4.40
CA VAL A 114 -29.47 7.85 5.84
C VAL A 114 -30.18 6.52 6.10
N LYS A 115 -31.12 6.13 5.23
CA LYS A 115 -31.85 4.85 5.33
C LYS A 115 -30.95 3.63 5.13
N ASP A 116 -29.78 3.80 4.51
CA ASP A 116 -28.82 2.73 4.27
C ASP A 116 -27.82 2.55 5.44
N LEU A 117 -27.91 3.39 6.46
CA LEU A 117 -27.13 3.25 7.70
C LEU A 117 -27.73 2.16 8.61
N THR A 118 -27.81 0.95 8.10
CA THR A 118 -28.29 -0.20 8.86
C THR A 118 -27.16 -0.83 9.69
N PRO A 119 -27.47 -1.53 10.78
CA PRO A 119 -26.48 -2.26 11.56
C PRO A 119 -25.64 -3.22 10.71
N ASP A 120 -26.24 -3.90 9.74
CA ASP A 120 -25.53 -4.84 8.85
C ASP A 120 -24.53 -4.13 7.95
N ARG A 121 -24.88 -2.97 7.41
CA ARG A 121 -23.96 -2.16 6.61
C ARG A 121 -22.80 -1.60 7.43
N ILE A 122 -23.08 -1.18 8.64
CA ILE A 122 -22.04 -0.74 9.59
C ILE A 122 -21.13 -1.91 9.94
N ALA A 123 -21.66 -3.09 10.19
CA ALA A 123 -20.87 -4.30 10.48
C ALA A 123 -19.99 -4.69 9.28
N GLU A 124 -20.52 -4.67 8.05
CA GLU A 124 -19.74 -4.91 6.83
C GLU A 124 -18.59 -3.89 6.70
N PHE A 125 -18.88 -2.61 6.91
CA PHE A 125 -17.87 -1.56 6.86
C PHE A 125 -16.75 -1.82 7.88
N LEU A 126 -17.11 -2.06 9.14
CA LEU A 126 -16.14 -2.29 10.21
C LEU A 126 -15.29 -3.55 9.96
N TYR A 127 -15.88 -4.60 9.39
CA TYR A 127 -15.14 -5.80 9.02
C TYR A 127 -14.05 -5.50 7.97
N ILE A 128 -14.41 -4.85 6.86
CA ILE A 128 -13.45 -4.49 5.81
C ILE A 128 -12.42 -3.48 6.31
N TRP A 129 -12.86 -2.52 7.13
CA TRP A 129 -11.97 -1.54 7.76
C TRP A 129 -10.92 -2.22 8.65
N LYS A 130 -11.34 -3.21 9.44
CA LYS A 130 -10.44 -3.98 10.30
C LYS A 130 -9.43 -4.77 9.50
N GLU A 131 -9.82 -5.45 8.42
CA GLU A 131 -8.89 -6.13 7.51
C GLU A 131 -7.87 -5.16 6.90
N THR A 132 -8.34 -3.97 6.48
CA THR A 132 -7.47 -2.92 5.94
C THR A 132 -6.48 -2.41 6.99
N GLN A 133 -6.96 -2.17 8.21
CA GLN A 133 -6.12 -1.75 9.34
C GLN A 133 -5.04 -2.79 9.66
N ASP A 134 -5.41 -4.07 9.68
CA ASP A 134 -4.48 -5.17 9.96
C ASP A 134 -3.41 -5.29 8.87
N PHE A 135 -3.79 -5.14 7.60
CA PHE A 135 -2.84 -5.09 6.49
C PHE A 135 -1.86 -3.92 6.65
N VAL A 136 -2.35 -2.73 6.95
CA VAL A 136 -1.50 -1.55 7.11
C VAL A 136 -0.53 -1.73 8.27
N LYS A 137 -1.01 -2.20 9.43
CA LYS A 137 -0.18 -2.35 10.63
C LYS A 137 0.84 -3.48 10.53
N ASN A 138 0.44 -4.61 9.94
CA ASN A 138 1.23 -5.84 9.98
C ASN A 138 2.13 -6.02 8.74
N VAL A 139 1.83 -5.32 7.64
CA VAL A 139 2.57 -5.48 6.38
C VAL A 139 3.07 -4.14 5.86
N TYR A 140 2.17 -3.20 5.57
CA TYR A 140 2.53 -1.99 4.85
C TYR A 140 3.52 -1.10 5.62
N ILE A 141 3.26 -0.82 6.90
CA ILE A 141 4.16 0.00 7.73
C ILE A 141 5.52 -0.68 7.92
N PRO A 142 5.60 -1.97 8.32
CA PRO A 142 6.88 -2.67 8.41
C PRO A 142 7.67 -2.65 7.10
N ASP A 143 7.03 -2.90 5.97
CA ASP A 143 7.68 -2.88 4.65
C ASP A 143 8.25 -1.51 4.33
N ILE A 144 7.49 -0.43 4.54
CA ILE A 144 7.94 0.94 4.28
C ILE A 144 9.15 1.29 5.15
N LEU A 145 9.16 0.90 6.41
CA LEU A 145 10.29 1.14 7.31
C LEU A 145 11.53 0.34 6.87
N ALA A 146 11.35 -0.93 6.52
CA ALA A 146 12.44 -1.78 6.06
C ALA A 146 13.02 -1.27 4.73
N VAL A 147 12.17 -1.03 3.73
CA VAL A 147 12.59 -0.52 2.41
C VAL A 147 13.18 0.89 2.54
N GLY A 148 12.55 1.79 3.29
CA GLY A 148 13.01 3.15 3.50
C GLY A 148 14.39 3.22 4.17
N SER A 149 14.76 2.21 4.96
CA SER A 149 16.08 2.15 5.59
C SER A 149 17.24 2.13 4.59
N PHE A 150 17.02 1.63 3.37
CA PHE A 150 17.99 1.63 2.28
C PHE A 150 18.08 2.98 1.54
N TYR A 151 17.07 3.84 1.69
CA TYR A 151 16.93 5.12 0.97
C TYR A 151 16.92 6.33 1.90
N LYS A 152 17.60 6.26 3.05
CA LYS A 152 17.62 7.33 4.06
C LYS A 152 18.08 8.69 3.51
N ASP A 153 19.01 8.68 2.57
CA ASP A 153 19.51 9.88 1.91
C ASP A 153 18.45 10.59 1.07
N TRP A 154 17.44 9.87 0.58
CA TRP A 154 16.33 10.47 -0.16
C TRP A 154 15.37 11.24 0.75
N GLY A 155 15.34 10.95 2.04
CA GLY A 155 14.51 11.65 3.01
C GLY A 155 14.83 13.15 3.16
N SER A 156 15.98 13.61 2.64
CA SER A 156 16.34 15.03 2.60
C SER A 156 15.88 15.75 1.32
N ILE A 157 15.36 15.01 0.33
CA ILE A 157 14.96 15.58 -0.96
C ILE A 157 13.50 16.05 -0.88
N GLY A 158 13.26 17.30 -1.27
CA GLY A 158 11.90 17.86 -1.36
C GLY A 158 11.27 18.23 -0.02
N GLY A 159 12.03 18.26 1.06
CA GLY A 159 11.54 18.68 2.37
C GLY A 159 11.28 20.19 2.44
N THR A 160 10.34 20.57 3.32
CA THR A 160 10.13 21.97 3.72
C THR A 160 9.97 22.06 5.22
N SER A 161 10.44 23.17 5.80
CA SER A 161 10.18 23.55 7.19
C SER A 161 9.12 24.63 7.32
N ASN A 162 8.61 25.11 6.18
CA ASN A 162 7.62 26.17 6.14
C ASN A 162 6.23 25.55 5.97
N PHE A 163 5.55 25.37 7.08
CA PHE A 163 4.18 24.86 7.11
C PHE A 163 3.22 26.00 7.46
N HIS A 164 2.06 25.97 6.86
CA HIS A 164 0.91 26.77 7.24
C HIS A 164 -0.31 25.86 7.29
N ALA A 165 -0.98 25.85 8.45
CA ALA A 165 -2.28 25.22 8.63
C ALA A 165 -3.23 26.29 9.17
N TRP A 166 -4.47 26.29 8.69
CA TRP A 166 -5.46 27.29 9.08
C TRP A 166 -6.80 26.63 9.34
N GLY A 167 -7.15 26.47 10.64
CA GLY A 167 -8.46 25.97 11.05
C GLY A 167 -8.82 24.54 10.65
N GLU A 168 -7.85 23.74 10.14
CA GLU A 168 -8.12 22.41 9.61
C GLU A 168 -8.27 21.36 10.72
N LEU A 169 -7.57 21.53 11.83
CA LEU A 169 -7.54 20.59 12.95
C LEU A 169 -7.65 21.35 14.28
N PRO A 170 -8.83 21.86 14.65
CA PRO A 170 -9.02 22.57 15.90
C PRO A 170 -8.79 21.63 17.10
N GLU A 171 -8.23 22.14 18.18
CA GLU A 171 -7.99 21.37 19.41
C GLU A 171 -9.29 20.93 20.09
N SER A 172 -10.37 21.66 19.85
CA SER A 172 -11.70 21.29 20.34
C SER A 172 -12.82 21.82 19.42
N ASP A 173 -13.95 21.12 19.41
CA ASP A 173 -15.15 21.54 18.68
C ASP A 173 -15.75 22.85 19.22
N LYS A 174 -15.36 23.27 20.44
CA LYS A 174 -15.83 24.51 21.08
C LYS A 174 -14.98 25.70 20.70
N GLU A 175 -13.78 25.46 20.21
CA GLU A 175 -12.81 26.48 19.82
C GLU A 175 -12.29 26.17 18.39
N PRO A 176 -13.16 26.35 17.38
CA PRO A 176 -12.81 25.97 16.00
C PRO A 176 -11.66 26.81 15.41
N GLU A 177 -11.28 27.92 16.06
CA GLU A 177 -10.14 28.73 15.66
C GLU A 177 -8.86 28.40 16.45
N SER A 178 -8.93 27.47 17.41
CA SER A 178 -7.73 26.99 18.13
C SER A 178 -6.92 26.08 17.23
N LEU A 179 -5.63 26.33 17.10
CA LEU A 179 -4.65 25.56 16.34
C LEU A 179 -3.55 25.07 17.25
#